data_9933ef7b64a1eff0caabc6c0acb81c63
#
_entry.id   9933ef7b64a1eff0caabc6c0acb81c63
#
_cell.length_a   1.000
_cell.length_b   1.000
_cell.length_c   1.000
_cell.angle_alpha   90.00
_cell.angle_beta   90.00
_cell.angle_gamma   90.00
#
_symmetry.space_group_name_H-M   'P 1'
#
loop_
_entity.id
_entity.type
_entity.pdbx_description
1 polymer ?
#
loop_
_entity_poly.entity_id
_entity_poly.type
_entity_poly.pdbx_seq_one_letter_code
_entity_poly.pdbx_strand_id
1 'polypeptide(L)' 'MYIVFFSTSHVFETEERLNNQGIAYKIVPTPVTDKSYCGVCIETESKDIENYIEDMEHNIID' A
#
# COMPACT_ATOMS: atom_id res chain seq x y z
N MET A 1 -5.56 -2.61 -8.10
CA MET A 1 -4.26 -1.93 -8.12
C MET A 1 -3.45 -2.29 -6.88
N TYR A 2 -2.15 -2.20 -7.00
CA TYR A 2 -1.23 -2.51 -5.90
C TYR A 2 -0.49 -1.25 -5.51
N ILE A 3 -0.38 -1.01 -4.21
CA ILE A 3 0.44 0.09 -3.70
C ILE A 3 1.65 -0.56 -3.05
N VAL A 4 2.83 -0.33 -3.64
CA VAL A 4 4.07 -0.90 -3.14
C VAL A 4 4.82 0.16 -2.34
N PHE A 5 5.40 -0.27 -1.22
CA PHE A 5 6.10 0.61 -0.30
C PHE A 5 7.56 0.17 -0.16
N PHE A 6 8.38 1.08 0.32
CA PHE A 6 9.80 0.81 0.54
C PHE A 6 10.08 0.37 1.97
N SER A 7 9.08 0.40 2.84
CA SER A 7 9.22 0.03 4.24
C SER A 7 8.01 -0.73 4.72
N THR A 8 8.23 -1.81 5.46
CA THR A 8 7.14 -2.61 6.04
C THR A 8 6.30 -1.77 7.01
N SER A 9 6.93 -0.84 7.72
CA SER A 9 6.18 0.02 8.64
C SER A 9 5.17 0.89 7.90
N HIS A 10 5.46 1.30 6.67
CA HIS A 10 4.52 2.06 5.87
C HIS A 10 3.32 1.21 5.44
N VAL A 11 3.54 -0.07 5.17
CA VAL A 11 2.43 -0.98 4.86
C VAL A 11 1.46 -1.06 6.02
N PHE A 12 1.97 -1.26 7.23
CA PHE A 12 1.13 -1.37 8.42
C PHE A 12 0.47 -0.04 8.78
N GLU A 13 1.16 1.08 8.60
CA GLU A 13 0.57 2.39 8.83
C GLU A 13 -0.59 2.63 7.86
N THR A 14 -0.41 2.24 6.60
CA THR A 14 -1.47 2.36 5.60
C THR A 14 -2.66 1.48 5.96
N GLU A 15 -2.39 0.26 6.42
CA GLU A 15 -3.44 -0.65 6.85
C GLU A 15 -4.31 0.00 7.93
N GLU A 16 -3.68 0.60 8.92
CA GLU A 16 -4.41 1.26 9.99
C GLU A 16 -5.25 2.41 9.47
N ARG A 17 -4.70 3.23 8.58
CA ARG A 17 -5.43 4.35 7.99
C ARG A 17 -6.65 3.89 7.20
N LEU A 18 -6.50 2.83 6.41
CA LEU A 18 -7.60 2.30 5.61
C LEU A 18 -8.69 1.70 6.49
N ASN A 19 -8.30 0.99 7.56
CA ASN A 19 -9.26 0.47 8.51
C ASN A 19 -10.07 1.59 9.15
N ASN A 20 -9.42 2.68 9.52
CA ASN A 20 -10.09 3.82 10.13
C ASN A 20 -11.07 4.51 9.18
N GLN A 21 -10.85 4.41 7.88
CA GLN A 21 -11.71 5.01 6.87
C GLN A 21 -12.73 4.02 6.30
N GLY A 22 -12.71 2.77 6.73
CA GLY A 22 -13.62 1.76 6.23
C GLY A 22 -13.35 1.36 4.77
N ILE A 23 -12.12 1.54 4.30
CA ILE A 23 -11.74 1.21 2.93
C ILE A 23 -11.29 -0.25 2.86
N ALA A 24 -11.89 -1.02 1.94
CA ALA A 24 -11.52 -2.42 1.76
C ALA A 24 -10.15 -2.55 1.09
N TYR A 25 -9.34 -3.47 1.58
CA TYR A 25 -8.01 -3.74 1.03
C TYR A 25 -7.59 -5.16 1.39
N LYS A 26 -6.48 -5.60 0.79
CA LYS A 26 -5.82 -6.86 1.14
C LYS A 26 -4.33 -6.65 1.22
N ILE A 27 -3.67 -7.39 2.12
CA ILE A 27 -2.21 -7.45 2.15
C ILE A 27 -1.79 -8.66 1.32
N VAL A 28 -0.99 -8.43 0.31
CA VAL A 28 -0.56 -9.46 -0.63
C VAL A 28 0.94 -9.37 -0.88
N PRO A 29 1.58 -10.43 -1.39
CA PRO A 29 2.99 -10.33 -1.77
C PRO A 29 3.17 -9.28 -2.86
N THR A 30 4.29 -8.53 -2.78
CA THR A 30 4.60 -7.53 -3.79
C THR A 30 4.79 -8.21 -5.15
N PRO A 31 4.07 -7.76 -6.20
CA PRO A 31 4.09 -8.45 -7.49
C PRO A 31 5.32 -8.20 -8.35
N VAL A 32 6.23 -7.32 -7.89
CA VAL A 32 7.47 -7.02 -8.60
C VAL A 32 8.66 -7.49 -7.78
N THR A 33 9.75 -7.86 -8.46
CA THR A 33 10.93 -8.43 -7.81
C THR A 33 12.03 -7.39 -7.54
N ASP A 34 11.66 -6.14 -7.37
CA ASP A 34 12.60 -5.08 -7.03
C ASP A 34 12.90 -5.13 -5.54
N LYS A 35 14.19 -5.28 -5.20
CA LYS A 35 14.62 -5.39 -3.81
C LYS A 35 14.44 -4.11 -3.02
N SER A 36 14.20 -2.98 -3.70
CA SER A 36 13.94 -1.71 -3.05
C SER A 36 12.59 -1.71 -2.34
N TYR A 37 11.65 -2.55 -2.79
CA TYR A 37 10.32 -2.61 -2.22
C TYR A 37 10.24 -3.59 -1.07
N CYS A 38 9.31 -3.30 -0.17
CA CYS A 38 8.92 -4.25 0.86
C CYS A 38 8.34 -5.51 0.21
N GLY A 39 8.48 -6.67 0.86
CA GLY A 39 8.01 -7.96 0.32
C GLY A 39 6.50 -8.11 0.27
N VAL A 40 5.75 -7.23 0.94
CA VAL A 40 4.28 -7.23 0.91
C VAL A 40 3.79 -5.84 0.51
N CYS A 41 2.57 -5.79 -0.01
CA CYS A 41 1.98 -4.53 -0.45
C CYS A 41 0.48 -4.54 -0.19
N ILE A 42 -0.16 -3.41 -0.49
CA ILE A 42 -1.61 -3.26 -0.32
C ILE A 42 -2.26 -3.41 -1.69
N GLU A 43 -3.25 -4.29 -1.78
CA GLU A 43 -4.11 -4.40 -2.95
C GLU A 43 -5.45 -3.77 -2.62
N THR A 44 -5.90 -2.82 -3.43
CA THR A 44 -7.18 -2.16 -3.22
C THR A 44 -7.72 -1.65 -4.55
N GLU A 45 -9.03 -1.48 -4.62
CA GLU A 45 -9.68 -0.90 -5.78
C GLU A 45 -10.02 0.58 -5.57
N SER A 46 -9.79 1.09 -4.38
CA SER A 46 -10.08 2.49 -4.06
C SER A 46 -9.14 3.42 -4.82
N LYS A 47 -9.70 4.32 -5.62
CA LYS A 47 -8.91 5.29 -6.38
C LYS A 47 -8.48 6.49 -5.54
N ASP A 48 -9.07 6.65 -4.37
CA ASP A 48 -8.74 7.76 -3.47
C ASP A 48 -7.58 7.44 -2.53
N ILE A 49 -6.99 6.26 -2.68
CA ILE A 49 -5.98 5.75 -1.76
C ILE A 49 -4.82 6.72 -1.58
N GLU A 50 -4.39 7.40 -2.65
CA GLU A 50 -3.26 8.31 -2.58
C GLU A 50 -3.49 9.47 -1.63
N ASN A 51 -4.74 9.88 -1.42
CA ASN A 51 -5.06 10.96 -0.50
C ASN A 51 -4.72 10.61 0.95
N TYR A 52 -4.60 9.32 1.25
CA TYR A 52 -4.35 8.85 2.61
C TYR A 52 -2.89 8.52 2.86
N ILE A 53 -2.05 8.51 1.81
CA ILE A 53 -0.66 8.07 1.93
C ILE A 53 0.34 9.04 1.31
N GLU A 54 -0.05 10.30 1.13
CA GLU A 54 0.81 11.31 0.49
C GLU A 54 2.13 11.52 1.23
N ASP A 55 2.14 11.30 2.54
CA ASP A 55 3.33 11.47 3.37
C ASP A 55 4.27 10.27 3.36
N MET A 56 3.91 9.19 2.67
CA MET A 56 4.72 7.98 2.60
C MET A 56 5.18 7.71 1.18
N GLU A 57 6.45 7.36 1.04
CA GLU A 57 7.02 7.02 -0.26
C GLU A 57 6.42 5.70 -0.74
N HIS A 58 5.88 5.72 -1.95
CA HIS A 58 5.19 4.56 -2.53
C HIS A 58 5.12 4.68 -4.04
N ASN A 59 4.79 3.57 -4.70
CA ASN A 59 4.45 3.53 -6.11
C ASN A 59 3.16 2.74 -6.30
N ILE A 60 2.43 3.07 -7.36
CA ILE A 60 1.19 2.37 -7.68
C ILE A 60 1.39 1.54 -8.93
N ILE A 61 0.98 0.29 -8.87
CA ILE A 61 1.04 -0.67 -9.97
C ILE A 61 -0.37 -1.16 -10.26
N ASP A 62 -0.78 -1.04 -11.49
CA ASP A 62 -2.11 -1.51 -11.91
C ASP A 62 -2.19 -3.03 -12.14
#